data_e10e683cb6b8a550aa28d852e2e572c8
#
_entry.id   e10e683cb6b8a550aa28d852e2e572c8
#
_cell.length_a   1.000
_cell.length_b   1.000
_cell.length_c   1.000
_cell.angle_alpha   90.00
_cell.angle_beta   90.00
_cell.angle_gamma   90.00
#
_symmetry.space_group_name_H-M   'P 1'
#
loop_
_entity.id
_entity.type
_entity.pdbx_description
1 polymer ?
#
loop_
_entity_poly.entity_id
_entity_poly.type
_entity_poly.pdbx_seq_one_letter_code
_entity_poly.pdbx_strand_id
1 'polypeptide(L)'
;MFLYTNTGLYDTIIQQYLKALKEIEIMVKILFVCHGNICRSPLAEFLMKDLIKKQGLENDFYIESAATSNEEIGNGIYPPVKRILNDRGINCANKRARRMTCADYDNFDYIICMDSYNLRNMNYIVSDTKGKYSRLLDFTKNPHDVADPWYSRDFATTEREIEQGCNALLKHILNNLK
;
A
#
# COMPACT_ATOMS: atom_id res chain seq x y z
N MET A 1 -25.50 -4.74 56.76
CA MET A 1 -25.00 -3.67 55.93
C MET A 1 -24.22 -4.32 54.76
N PHE A 2 -24.95 -4.58 53.67
CA PHE A 2 -24.36 -5.26 52.49
C PHE A 2 -23.87 -4.18 51.51
N LEU A 3 -22.56 -4.09 51.34
CA LEU A 3 -21.95 -3.32 50.27
C LEU A 3 -22.08 -4.13 48.97
N TYR A 4 -23.04 -3.77 48.11
CA TYR A 4 -23.10 -4.27 46.74
C TYR A 4 -21.96 -3.59 45.98
N THR A 5 -20.92 -4.33 45.66
CA THR A 5 -19.84 -3.91 44.80
C THR A 5 -20.32 -3.91 43.35
N ASN A 6 -20.42 -2.72 42.78
CA ASN A 6 -20.93 -2.44 41.45
C ASN A 6 -19.88 -2.74 40.32
N THR A 7 -19.02 -3.78 40.54
CA THR A 7 -17.91 -4.12 39.64
C THR A 7 -18.37 -4.74 38.32
N GLY A 8 -19.43 -5.56 38.36
CA GLY A 8 -19.92 -6.28 37.17
C GLY A 8 -20.53 -5.36 36.08
N LEU A 9 -21.14 -4.22 36.47
CA LEU A 9 -21.73 -3.27 35.52
C LEU A 9 -20.65 -2.46 34.79
N TYR A 10 -19.59 -2.06 35.51
CA TYR A 10 -18.44 -1.36 34.92
C TYR A 10 -17.67 -2.28 33.97
N ASP A 11 -17.47 -3.54 34.29
CA ASP A 11 -16.80 -4.51 33.43
C ASP A 11 -17.58 -4.75 32.13
N THR A 12 -18.92 -4.84 32.22
CA THR A 12 -19.80 -5.03 31.06
C THR A 12 -19.74 -3.78 30.13
N ILE A 13 -19.77 -2.58 30.68
CA ILE A 13 -19.69 -1.32 29.91
C ILE A 13 -18.31 -1.19 29.26
N ILE A 14 -17.24 -1.50 29.97
CA ILE A 14 -15.87 -1.51 29.43
C ILE A 14 -15.74 -2.52 28.30
N GLN A 15 -16.26 -3.73 28.44
CA GLN A 15 -16.25 -4.74 27.39
C GLN A 15 -17.07 -4.34 26.17
N GLN A 16 -18.22 -3.70 26.36
CA GLN A 16 -19.01 -3.14 25.25
C GLN A 16 -18.29 -1.98 24.56
N TYR A 17 -17.62 -1.12 25.33
CA TYR A 17 -16.82 -0.02 24.76
C TYR A 17 -15.60 -0.51 24.03
N LEU A 18 -14.89 -1.51 24.55
CA LEU A 18 -13.77 -2.17 23.88
C LEU A 18 -14.21 -2.93 22.63
N LYS A 19 -15.41 -3.54 22.66
CA LYS A 19 -16.01 -4.16 21.48
C LYS A 19 -16.39 -3.12 20.43
N ALA A 20 -17.01 -2.01 20.81
CA ALA A 20 -17.33 -0.90 19.92
C ALA A 20 -16.08 -0.22 19.34
N LEU A 21 -14.99 -0.11 20.10
CA LEU A 21 -13.69 0.37 19.58
C LEU A 21 -13.03 -0.61 18.59
N LYS A 22 -13.26 -1.91 18.74
CA LYS A 22 -12.86 -2.93 17.75
C LYS A 22 -13.73 -2.93 16.50
N GLU A 23 -14.96 -2.43 16.58
CA GLU A 23 -15.90 -2.28 15.46
C GLU A 23 -15.65 -1.01 14.64
N ILE A 24 -14.78 -0.09 15.07
CA ILE A 24 -14.22 0.93 14.19
C ILE A 24 -13.08 0.24 13.41
N GLU A 25 -13.45 -0.51 12.38
CA GLU A 25 -12.51 -1.05 11.39
C GLU A 25 -11.79 0.14 10.72
N ILE A 26 -10.64 0.54 11.27
CA ILE A 26 -9.77 1.52 10.63
C ILE A 26 -9.07 0.79 9.49
N MET A 27 -9.68 0.82 8.30
CA MET A 27 -9.08 0.28 7.09
C MET A 27 -7.97 1.22 6.61
N VAL A 28 -6.73 0.77 6.65
CA VAL A 28 -5.56 1.51 6.12
C VAL A 28 -5.57 1.44 4.59
N LYS A 29 -5.51 2.59 3.93
CA LYS A 29 -5.57 2.69 2.47
C LYS A 29 -4.23 3.09 1.88
N ILE A 30 -3.67 2.22 1.02
CA ILE A 30 -2.36 2.40 0.40
C ILE A 30 -2.52 2.49 -1.12
N LEU A 31 -1.98 3.55 -1.73
CA LEU A 31 -1.87 3.70 -3.17
C LEU A 31 -0.40 3.63 -3.60
N PHE A 32 -0.03 2.65 -4.41
CA PHE A 32 1.28 2.59 -5.04
C PHE A 32 1.28 3.33 -6.37
N VAL A 33 2.29 4.16 -6.61
CA VAL A 33 2.36 5.00 -7.82
C VAL A 33 3.69 4.82 -8.54
N CYS A 34 3.64 4.68 -9.88
CA CYS A 34 4.81 4.76 -10.75
C CYS A 34 4.47 5.54 -12.03
N HIS A 35 5.34 5.56 -13.03
CA HIS A 35 5.09 6.30 -14.27
C HIS A 35 3.85 5.79 -15.01
N GLY A 36 3.83 4.52 -15.46
CA GLY A 36 2.80 3.99 -16.36
C GLY A 36 1.77 3.07 -15.71
N ASN A 37 1.93 2.65 -14.45
CA ASN A 37 1.05 1.68 -13.74
C ASN A 37 0.90 0.30 -14.42
N ILE A 38 1.93 -0.14 -15.15
CA ILE A 38 1.99 -1.47 -15.77
C ILE A 38 3.12 -2.35 -15.23
N CYS A 39 4.08 -1.76 -14.50
CA CYS A 39 5.29 -2.45 -14.06
C CYS A 39 5.48 -2.37 -12.53
N ARG A 40 6.19 -1.38 -12.00
CA ARG A 40 6.59 -1.29 -10.59
C ARG A 40 5.41 -1.16 -9.62
N SER A 41 4.49 -0.21 -9.84
CA SER A 41 3.38 0.01 -8.91
C SER A 41 2.38 -1.15 -8.86
N PRO A 42 1.99 -1.83 -9.97
CA PRO A 42 1.16 -3.02 -9.84
C PRO A 42 1.91 -4.21 -9.20
N LEU A 43 3.22 -4.34 -9.42
CA LEU A 43 4.01 -5.36 -8.71
C LEU A 43 3.95 -5.12 -7.20
N ALA A 44 4.15 -3.88 -6.74
CA ALA A 44 4.04 -3.50 -5.33
C ALA A 44 2.63 -3.74 -4.77
N GLU A 45 1.58 -3.37 -5.52
CA GLU A 45 0.18 -3.61 -5.13
C GLU A 45 -0.06 -5.08 -4.84
N PHE A 46 0.30 -5.96 -5.77
CA PHE A 46 -0.01 -7.38 -5.65
C PHE A 46 0.89 -8.11 -4.64
N LEU A 47 2.17 -7.74 -4.52
CA LEU A 47 3.06 -8.28 -3.48
C LEU A 47 2.61 -7.84 -2.07
N MET A 48 2.16 -6.60 -1.90
CA MET A 48 1.61 -6.12 -0.62
C MET A 48 0.31 -6.84 -0.26
N LYS A 49 -0.60 -7.02 -1.22
CA LYS A 49 -1.85 -7.78 -1.02
C LYS A 49 -1.57 -9.23 -0.58
N ASP A 50 -0.61 -9.89 -1.21
CA ASP A 50 -0.19 -11.25 -0.85
C ASP A 50 0.45 -11.31 0.55
N LEU A 51 1.32 -10.34 0.86
CA LEU A 51 1.95 -10.20 2.17
C LEU A 51 0.92 -10.05 3.29
N ILE A 52 -0.06 -9.17 3.11
CA ILE A 52 -1.15 -8.90 4.06
C ILE A 52 -2.02 -10.14 4.24
N LYS A 53 -2.39 -10.81 3.15
CA LYS A 53 -3.17 -12.05 3.18
C LYS A 53 -2.45 -13.15 3.97
N LYS A 54 -1.15 -13.32 3.79
CA LYS A 54 -0.34 -14.29 4.54
C LYS A 54 -0.30 -13.99 6.04
N GLN A 55 -0.57 -12.76 6.46
CA GLN A 55 -0.64 -12.34 7.86
C GLN A 55 -2.07 -12.28 8.42
N GLY A 56 -3.10 -12.60 7.61
CA GLY A 56 -4.52 -12.57 8.03
C GLY A 56 -5.04 -11.14 8.28
N LEU A 57 -4.51 -10.15 7.56
CA LEU A 57 -4.82 -8.71 7.70
C LEU A 57 -5.60 -8.15 6.50
N GLU A 58 -6.17 -9.00 5.64
CA GLU A 58 -6.82 -8.55 4.40
C GLU A 58 -8.03 -7.65 4.62
N ASN A 59 -8.69 -7.73 5.78
CA ASN A 59 -9.82 -6.87 6.11
C ASN A 59 -9.40 -5.48 6.63
N ASP A 60 -8.13 -5.33 7.05
CA ASP A 60 -7.62 -4.11 7.65
C ASP A 60 -6.99 -3.16 6.61
N PHE A 61 -6.83 -3.63 5.36
CA PHE A 61 -6.13 -2.88 4.33
C PHE A 61 -6.89 -2.83 3.00
N TYR A 62 -6.88 -1.63 2.39
CA TYR A 62 -7.31 -1.40 1.01
C TYR A 62 -6.12 -0.93 0.17
N ILE A 63 -5.76 -1.67 -0.88
CA ILE A 63 -4.54 -1.43 -1.64
C ILE A 63 -4.87 -1.33 -3.12
N GLU A 64 -4.38 -0.26 -3.76
CA GLU A 64 -4.45 -0.06 -5.19
C GLU A 64 -3.14 0.47 -5.77
N SER A 65 -3.09 0.62 -7.08
CA SER A 65 -2.01 1.33 -7.76
C SER A 65 -2.50 2.20 -8.90
N ALA A 66 -1.71 3.25 -9.21
CA ALA A 66 -1.98 4.24 -10.25
C ALA A 66 -0.70 4.70 -10.96
N ALA A 67 -0.87 5.45 -12.04
CA ALA A 67 0.18 6.06 -12.84
C ALA A 67 0.29 7.57 -12.59
N THR A 68 1.47 8.14 -12.80
CA THR A 68 1.61 9.59 -12.95
C THR A 68 1.35 10.07 -14.38
N SER A 69 1.43 9.18 -15.40
CA SER A 69 1.21 9.51 -16.81
C SER A 69 -0.11 8.93 -17.36
N ASN A 70 -0.46 9.32 -18.59
CA ASN A 70 -1.62 8.82 -19.33
C ASN A 70 -1.25 7.73 -20.35
N GLU A 71 0.03 7.42 -20.52
CA GLU A 71 0.56 6.65 -21.66
C GLU A 71 0.01 5.22 -21.72
N GLU A 72 -0.22 4.61 -20.56
CA GLU A 72 -0.58 3.19 -20.44
C GLU A 72 -2.03 2.96 -19.95
N ILE A 73 -2.86 4.00 -19.89
CA ILE A 73 -4.22 3.88 -19.35
C ILE A 73 -5.00 2.77 -20.09
N GLY A 74 -5.62 1.86 -19.32
CA GLY A 74 -6.40 0.72 -19.81
C GLY A 74 -5.57 -0.51 -20.16
N ASN A 75 -4.24 -0.39 -20.26
CA ASN A 75 -3.35 -1.51 -20.51
C ASN A 75 -3.25 -2.44 -19.29
N GLY A 76 -3.01 -3.73 -19.56
CA GLY A 76 -2.74 -4.74 -18.53
C GLY A 76 -1.32 -4.64 -17.99
N ILE A 77 -1.01 -5.47 -17.01
CA ILE A 77 0.34 -5.60 -16.45
C ILE A 77 1.32 -6.05 -17.52
N TYR A 78 2.50 -5.41 -17.55
CA TYR A 78 3.59 -5.74 -18.46
C TYR A 78 3.98 -7.23 -18.36
N PRO A 79 4.14 -7.97 -19.50
CA PRO A 79 4.26 -9.42 -19.49
C PRO A 79 5.34 -10.02 -18.56
N PRO A 80 6.56 -9.44 -18.42
CA PRO A 80 7.54 -9.92 -17.46
C PRO A 80 7.05 -9.85 -16.01
N VAL A 81 6.40 -8.76 -15.60
CA VAL A 81 5.84 -8.59 -14.26
C VAL A 81 4.67 -9.54 -14.02
N LYS A 82 3.82 -9.74 -15.05
CA LYS A 82 2.74 -10.73 -14.99
C LYS A 82 3.27 -12.14 -14.77
N ARG A 83 4.41 -12.51 -15.38
CA ARG A 83 5.06 -13.80 -15.12
C ARG A 83 5.51 -13.92 -13.66
N ILE A 84 6.22 -12.92 -13.12
CA ILE A 84 6.65 -12.91 -11.72
C ILE A 84 5.47 -13.15 -10.76
N LEU A 85 4.35 -12.46 -10.97
CA LEU A 85 3.16 -12.63 -10.12
C LEU A 85 2.52 -14.02 -10.28
N ASN A 86 2.41 -14.51 -11.52
CA ASN A 86 1.87 -15.85 -11.80
C ASN A 86 2.73 -16.97 -11.18
N ASP A 87 4.07 -16.87 -11.25
CA ASP A 87 5.00 -17.84 -10.67
C ASP A 87 4.87 -17.90 -9.14
N ARG A 88 4.40 -16.82 -8.51
CA ARG A 88 4.04 -16.74 -7.08
C ARG A 88 2.58 -17.17 -6.79
N GLY A 89 1.81 -17.58 -7.81
CA GLY A 89 0.39 -17.94 -7.68
C GLY A 89 -0.54 -16.75 -7.47
N ILE A 90 -0.10 -15.53 -7.78
CA ILE A 90 -0.87 -14.30 -7.58
C ILE A 90 -1.62 -13.96 -8.88
N ASN A 91 -2.96 -13.98 -8.83
CA ASN A 91 -3.80 -13.62 -9.95
C ASN A 91 -3.89 -12.09 -10.12
N CYS A 92 -3.45 -11.61 -11.28
CA CYS A 92 -3.44 -10.18 -11.63
C CYS A 92 -4.12 -9.88 -12.97
N ALA A 93 -4.93 -10.80 -13.51
CA ALA A 93 -5.48 -10.75 -14.88
C ALA A 93 -6.38 -9.52 -15.14
N ASN A 94 -7.10 -9.07 -14.11
CA ASN A 94 -8.09 -7.99 -14.23
C ASN A 94 -7.49 -6.59 -13.99
N LYS A 95 -6.21 -6.48 -13.63
CA LYS A 95 -5.58 -5.17 -13.43
C LYS A 95 -5.50 -4.41 -14.74
N ARG A 96 -5.91 -3.15 -14.68
CA ARG A 96 -5.76 -2.17 -15.75
C ARG A 96 -5.10 -0.91 -15.20
N ALA A 97 -4.19 -0.36 -15.98
CA ALA A 97 -3.53 0.89 -15.63
C ALA A 97 -4.54 2.03 -15.57
N ARG A 98 -4.45 2.83 -14.52
CA ARG A 98 -5.21 4.06 -14.35
C ARG A 98 -4.30 5.19 -13.89
N ARG A 99 -4.68 6.42 -14.17
CA ARG A 99 -3.96 7.59 -13.66
C ARG A 99 -4.38 7.92 -12.24
N MET A 100 -3.44 8.45 -11.44
CA MET A 100 -3.71 9.07 -10.16
C MET A 100 -4.52 10.35 -10.33
N THR A 101 -5.48 10.59 -9.42
CA THR A 101 -6.38 11.75 -9.40
C THR A 101 -6.28 12.52 -8.09
N CYS A 102 -6.87 13.73 -8.03
CA CYS A 102 -6.99 14.48 -6.78
C CYS A 102 -7.79 13.71 -5.70
N ALA A 103 -8.83 12.96 -6.14
CA ALA A 103 -9.62 12.13 -5.23
C ALA A 103 -8.80 11.01 -4.58
N ASP A 104 -7.79 10.48 -5.26
CA ASP A 104 -6.89 9.49 -4.65
C ASP A 104 -6.12 10.10 -3.46
N TYR A 105 -5.68 11.35 -3.58
CA TYR A 105 -4.98 12.04 -2.49
C TYR A 105 -5.85 12.18 -1.25
N ASP A 106 -7.14 12.43 -1.40
CA ASP A 106 -8.05 12.53 -0.27
C ASP A 106 -8.40 11.17 0.33
N ASN A 107 -8.54 10.14 -0.50
CA ASN A 107 -9.07 8.83 -0.12
C ASN A 107 -8.03 7.86 0.45
N PHE A 108 -6.74 8.01 0.12
CA PHE A 108 -5.67 7.12 0.59
C PHE A 108 -4.89 7.74 1.75
N ASP A 109 -4.47 6.92 2.72
CA ASP A 109 -3.68 7.33 3.88
C ASP A 109 -2.18 7.40 3.54
N TYR A 110 -1.70 6.43 2.75
CA TYR A 110 -0.33 6.34 2.26
C TYR A 110 -0.32 6.34 0.74
N ILE A 111 0.47 7.21 0.12
CA ILE A 111 0.66 7.27 -1.33
C ILE A 111 2.14 7.09 -1.61
N ILE A 112 2.49 5.90 -2.08
CA ILE A 112 3.85 5.40 -2.10
C ILE A 112 4.34 5.30 -3.55
N CYS A 113 5.34 6.07 -3.90
CA CYS A 113 5.94 6.04 -5.23
C CYS A 113 7.24 5.22 -5.29
N MET A 114 7.72 4.96 -6.50
CA MET A 114 8.87 4.09 -6.73
C MET A 114 10.20 4.86 -6.75
N ASP A 115 10.18 6.11 -7.20
CA ASP A 115 11.37 6.93 -7.39
C ASP A 115 11.10 8.41 -7.19
N SER A 116 12.17 9.19 -7.12
CA SER A 116 12.14 10.65 -6.95
C SER A 116 11.48 11.37 -8.14
N TYR A 117 11.48 10.76 -9.34
CA TYR A 117 10.80 11.31 -10.52
C TYR A 117 9.28 11.15 -10.38
N ASN A 118 8.82 9.99 -9.92
CA ASN A 118 7.41 9.76 -9.61
C ASN A 118 6.92 10.74 -8.53
N LEU A 119 7.72 10.95 -7.47
CA LEU A 119 7.40 11.89 -6.38
C LEU A 119 7.17 13.33 -6.90
N ARG A 120 8.04 13.82 -7.80
CA ARG A 120 7.85 15.13 -8.45
C ARG A 120 6.58 15.17 -9.28
N ASN A 121 6.33 14.12 -10.09
CA ASN A 121 5.16 14.08 -10.96
C ASN A 121 3.84 14.00 -10.18
N MET A 122 3.81 13.31 -9.04
CA MET A 122 2.65 13.29 -8.13
C MET A 122 2.34 14.72 -7.62
N ASN A 123 3.37 15.49 -7.24
CA ASN A 123 3.19 16.87 -6.79
C ASN A 123 2.67 17.82 -7.88
N TYR A 124 2.86 17.51 -9.17
CA TYR A 124 2.21 18.25 -10.28
C TYR A 124 0.71 17.89 -10.42
N ILE A 125 0.30 16.70 -9.98
CA ILE A 125 -1.11 16.29 -9.98
C ILE A 125 -1.83 16.91 -8.78
N VAL A 126 -1.26 16.71 -7.58
CA VAL A 126 -1.74 17.26 -6.29
C VAL A 126 -0.54 17.53 -5.40
N SER A 127 -0.46 18.72 -4.82
CA SER A 127 0.59 19.04 -3.83
C SER A 127 0.37 18.26 -2.53
N ASP A 128 1.45 17.73 -1.96
CA ASP A 128 1.41 16.96 -0.71
C ASP A 128 1.29 17.88 0.52
N THR A 129 0.09 18.34 0.81
CA THR A 129 -0.18 19.23 1.95
C THR A 129 -0.36 18.48 3.28
N LYS A 130 -0.53 17.16 3.23
CA LYS A 130 -0.80 16.32 4.41
C LYS A 130 0.34 15.35 4.75
N GLY A 131 1.47 15.38 4.00
CA GLY A 131 2.62 14.50 4.22
C GLY A 131 2.33 13.03 3.92
N LYS A 132 1.50 12.73 2.91
CA LYS A 132 1.13 11.36 2.53
C LYS A 132 2.09 10.69 1.55
N TYR A 133 2.97 11.46 0.89
CA TYR A 133 3.87 10.97 -0.15
C TYR A 133 5.19 10.48 0.44
N SER A 134 5.59 9.27 0.04
CA SER A 134 6.91 8.72 0.34
C SER A 134 7.36 7.82 -0.80
N ARG A 135 8.66 7.59 -0.95
CA ARG A 135 9.18 6.53 -1.80
C ARG A 135 9.15 5.21 -1.04
N LEU A 136 8.94 4.11 -1.75
CA LEU A 136 8.80 2.79 -1.14
C LEU A 136 10.00 2.39 -0.27
N LEU A 137 11.22 2.69 -0.73
CA LEU A 137 12.44 2.33 -0.01
C LEU A 137 12.84 3.33 1.08
N ASP A 138 12.11 4.43 1.28
CA ASP A 138 12.34 5.35 2.41
C ASP A 138 12.04 4.67 3.77
N PHE A 139 11.26 3.61 3.78
CA PHE A 139 10.98 2.81 4.98
C PHE A 139 12.07 1.78 5.32
N THR A 140 13.05 1.60 4.45
CA THR A 140 14.17 0.66 4.64
C THR A 140 15.38 1.30 5.33
N LYS A 141 16.36 0.49 5.71
CA LYS A 141 17.63 0.99 6.28
C LYS A 141 18.53 1.71 5.26
N ASN A 142 18.29 1.49 3.97
CA ASN A 142 19.06 2.08 2.87
C ASN A 142 18.08 2.75 1.88
N PRO A 143 17.64 3.99 2.13
CA PRO A 143 16.72 4.72 1.27
C PRO A 143 17.34 5.03 -0.10
N HIS A 144 16.68 4.59 -1.17
CA HIS A 144 17.03 4.91 -2.57
C HIS A 144 15.81 4.74 -3.48
N ASP A 145 15.94 5.05 -4.75
CA ASP A 145 14.88 4.83 -5.74
C ASP A 145 14.81 3.35 -6.13
N VAL A 146 13.60 2.81 -6.28
CA VAL A 146 13.41 1.45 -6.84
C VAL A 146 13.89 1.42 -8.29
N ALA A 147 14.76 0.46 -8.60
CA ALA A 147 15.29 0.29 -9.95
C ALA A 147 14.17 0.18 -10.99
N ASP A 148 14.28 0.94 -12.09
CA ASP A 148 13.31 0.87 -13.17
C ASP A 148 13.71 -0.20 -14.20
N PRO A 149 12.97 -1.33 -14.27
CA PRO A 149 13.29 -2.42 -15.15
C PRO A 149 12.98 -2.11 -16.61
N TRP A 150 12.30 -1.00 -16.90
CA TRP A 150 12.11 -0.53 -18.26
C TRP A 150 13.44 -0.19 -18.94
N TYR A 151 14.36 0.41 -18.19
CA TYR A 151 15.69 0.79 -18.67
C TYR A 151 16.73 -0.31 -18.43
N SER A 152 16.77 -0.90 -17.23
CA SER A 152 17.79 -1.87 -16.83
C SER A 152 17.54 -3.26 -17.38
N ARG A 153 16.30 -3.64 -17.67
CA ARG A 153 15.82 -5.00 -17.93
C ARG A 153 16.05 -5.98 -16.77
N ASP A 154 16.46 -5.47 -15.61
CA ASP A 154 16.68 -6.26 -14.40
C ASP A 154 15.42 -6.30 -13.51
N PHE A 155 14.51 -7.18 -13.88
CA PHE A 155 13.26 -7.40 -13.12
C PHE A 155 13.51 -8.06 -11.77
N ALA A 156 14.58 -8.85 -11.62
CA ALA A 156 14.91 -9.53 -10.38
C ALA A 156 15.32 -8.54 -9.28
N THR A 157 16.12 -7.52 -9.62
CA THR A 157 16.47 -6.45 -8.69
C THR A 157 15.23 -5.65 -8.32
N THR A 158 14.40 -5.26 -9.29
CA THR A 158 13.15 -4.52 -9.04
C THR A 158 12.21 -5.30 -8.11
N GLU A 159 12.00 -6.59 -8.36
CA GLU A 159 11.16 -7.45 -7.53
C GLU A 159 11.66 -7.51 -6.08
N ARG A 160 12.96 -7.77 -5.89
CA ARG A 160 13.58 -7.83 -4.56
C ARG A 160 13.45 -6.52 -3.80
N GLU A 161 13.70 -5.38 -4.44
CA GLU A 161 13.59 -4.06 -3.83
C GLU A 161 12.15 -3.72 -3.44
N ILE A 162 11.18 -4.04 -4.31
CA ILE A 162 9.77 -3.85 -4.01
C ILE A 162 9.33 -4.74 -2.84
N GLU A 163 9.74 -6.00 -2.80
CA GLU A 163 9.43 -6.89 -1.69
C GLU A 163 10.02 -6.40 -0.36
N GLN A 164 11.27 -5.94 -0.37
CA GLN A 164 11.90 -5.33 0.81
C GLN A 164 11.16 -4.08 1.27
N GLY A 165 10.79 -3.20 0.34
CA GLY A 165 10.05 -1.98 0.62
C GLY A 165 8.66 -2.26 1.18
N CYS A 166 7.91 -3.20 0.61
CA CYS A 166 6.59 -3.60 1.09
C CYS A 166 6.65 -4.16 2.53
N ASN A 167 7.63 -5.01 2.83
CA ASN A 167 7.83 -5.52 4.20
C ASN A 167 8.16 -4.40 5.19
N ALA A 168 9.02 -3.45 4.82
CA ALA A 168 9.39 -2.32 5.66
C ALA A 168 8.21 -1.37 5.89
N LEU A 169 7.44 -1.06 4.83
CA LEU A 169 6.23 -0.23 4.90
C LEU A 169 5.17 -0.86 5.81
N LEU A 170 4.88 -2.16 5.65
CA LEU A 170 3.91 -2.85 6.50
C LEU A 170 4.32 -2.79 7.97
N LYS A 171 5.60 -3.07 8.26
CA LYS A 171 6.14 -2.96 9.63
C LYS A 171 5.99 -1.56 10.19
N HIS A 172 6.28 -0.51 9.40
CA HIS A 172 6.10 0.88 9.78
C HIS A 172 4.65 1.19 10.14
N ILE A 173 3.71 0.80 9.28
CA ILE A 173 2.28 1.01 9.50
C ILE A 173 1.81 0.32 10.78
N LEU A 174 2.11 -0.97 10.95
CA LEU A 174 1.70 -1.73 12.13
C LEU A 174 2.29 -1.20 13.45
N ASN A 175 3.46 -0.58 13.42
CA ASN A 175 4.05 0.07 14.60
C ASN A 175 3.35 1.39 14.97
N ASN A 176 2.77 2.08 13.99
CA ASN A 176 2.09 3.37 14.18
C ASN A 176 0.57 3.23 14.48
N LEU A 177 0.00 2.04 14.29
CA LEU A 177 -1.39 1.72 14.67
C LEU A 177 -1.53 1.31 16.15
N LYS A 178 -0.40 1.15 16.87
CA LYS A 178 -0.37 0.88 18.32
C LYS A 178 -0.36 2.17 19.11
#